data_e7e760afb3c127a57a9fb552986797c8
#
_entry.id   e7e760afb3c127a57a9fb552986797c8
#
_cell.length_a   1.000
_cell.length_b   1.000
_cell.length_c   1.000
_cell.angle_alpha   90.00
_cell.angle_beta   90.00
_cell.angle_gamma   90.00
#
_symmetry.space_group_name_H-M   'P 1'
#
loop_
_entity.id
_entity.type
_entity.pdbx_description
1 polymer ?
#
loop_
_entity_poly.entity_id
_entity_poly.type
_entity_poly.pdbx_seq_one_letter_code
_entity_poly.pdbx_strand_id
1 'polypeptide(L)'
;MKEFGLQLWSIREHFKTVEDTKDAFERIAGMGYTQVQTAGTYDFIDPTQFRAFADAAGLSIVGTHYNFDRIRDDIEGTMRYHRILGTNEIGIGGYATPTFEDLKRFIAEFNRLGAIYAKEGFVLSYHNHSGEFSRQFREIEGKCKFDYLVDELDPTTTCFNLDAAWTQLAGVDVRATIERLRGRINILHLKDVEADVPYMHGDTLVTRGPRRIEVGRGNMNFRDIIRTGEACGIKYFVVEDEVYSTGVPMESVAMSASYIKESLLEA
;
A
#
# COMPACT_ATOMS: atom_id res chain seq x y z
N MET A 1 -14.00 -8.74 -6.99
CA MET A 1 -13.56 -8.40 -5.62
C MET A 1 -14.77 -8.37 -4.70
N LYS A 2 -14.72 -9.03 -3.54
CA LYS A 2 -15.85 -9.09 -2.58
C LYS A 2 -15.67 -8.15 -1.38
N GLU A 3 -14.45 -7.84 -1.05
CA GLU A 3 -14.05 -7.03 0.11
C GLU A 3 -12.97 -6.06 -0.28
N PHE A 4 -12.85 -4.95 0.43
CA PHE A 4 -11.78 -3.98 0.23
C PHE A 4 -11.39 -3.32 1.55
N GLY A 5 -10.14 -2.86 1.59
CA GLY A 5 -9.53 -2.27 2.78
C GLY A 5 -9.20 -0.80 2.62
N LEU A 6 -8.79 -0.20 3.74
CA LEU A 6 -8.25 1.16 3.81
C LEU A 6 -6.86 1.14 4.44
N GLN A 7 -5.88 1.76 3.76
CA GLN A 7 -4.58 2.08 4.35
C GLN A 7 -4.75 3.30 5.28
N LEU A 8 -4.44 3.13 6.56
CA LEU A 8 -4.71 4.13 7.59
C LEU A 8 -3.86 5.41 7.45
N TRP A 9 -2.82 5.39 6.62
CA TRP A 9 -2.09 6.61 6.23
C TRP A 9 -3.01 7.66 5.62
N SER A 10 -4.04 7.23 4.89
CA SER A 10 -5.03 8.10 4.27
C SER A 10 -5.74 9.02 5.25
N ILE A 11 -5.93 8.55 6.48
CA ILE A 11 -6.64 9.29 7.53
C ILE A 11 -5.84 9.34 8.83
N ARG A 12 -4.50 9.35 8.73
CA ARG A 12 -3.55 9.29 9.86
C ARG A 12 -3.80 10.33 10.94
N GLU A 13 -4.43 11.46 10.59
CA GLU A 13 -4.77 12.51 11.55
C GLU A 13 -5.85 12.09 12.55
N HIS A 14 -6.59 11.01 12.26
CA HIS A 14 -7.62 10.43 13.11
C HIS A 14 -7.10 9.30 14.02
N PHE A 15 -5.77 9.12 14.12
CA PHE A 15 -5.12 8.13 14.99
C PHE A 15 -4.12 8.84 15.90
N LYS A 16 -4.62 9.74 16.76
CA LYS A 16 -3.80 10.53 17.70
C LYS A 16 -4.05 10.16 19.16
N THR A 17 -5.26 9.73 19.48
CA THR A 17 -5.69 9.30 20.81
C THR A 17 -6.41 7.95 20.74
N VAL A 18 -6.64 7.35 21.89
CA VAL A 18 -7.42 6.10 22.04
C VAL A 18 -8.85 6.29 21.56
N GLU A 19 -9.47 7.41 21.91
CA GLU A 19 -10.83 7.78 21.54
C GLU A 19 -10.94 8.01 20.02
N ASP A 20 -10.01 8.78 19.44
CA ASP A 20 -9.96 9.01 17.98
C ASP A 20 -9.84 7.70 17.21
N THR A 21 -9.03 6.76 17.72
CA THR A 21 -8.85 5.43 17.09
C THR A 21 -10.14 4.65 17.03
N LYS A 22 -10.90 4.64 18.10
CA LYS A 22 -12.20 3.97 18.16
C LYS A 22 -13.19 4.60 17.18
N ASP A 23 -13.36 5.93 17.22
CA ASP A 23 -14.25 6.68 16.30
C ASP A 23 -13.85 6.45 14.84
N ALA A 24 -12.55 6.49 14.54
CA ALA A 24 -12.05 6.26 13.19
C ALA A 24 -12.45 4.88 12.65
N PHE A 25 -12.30 3.81 13.44
CA PHE A 25 -12.68 2.46 13.01
C PHE A 25 -14.21 2.32 12.79
N GLU A 26 -15.03 2.89 13.66
CA GLU A 26 -16.47 2.91 13.49
C GLU A 26 -16.88 3.63 12.19
N ARG A 27 -16.24 4.75 11.88
CA ARG A 27 -16.49 5.51 10.65
C ARG A 27 -16.02 4.77 9.40
N ILE A 28 -14.83 4.15 9.42
CA ILE A 28 -14.31 3.32 8.33
C ILE A 28 -15.29 2.19 8.00
N ALA A 29 -15.73 1.45 9.01
CA ALA A 29 -16.70 0.37 8.85
C ALA A 29 -18.04 0.88 8.31
N GLY A 30 -18.53 2.03 8.80
CA GLY A 30 -19.74 2.68 8.31
C GLY A 30 -19.70 3.07 6.83
N MET A 31 -18.51 3.29 6.25
CA MET A 31 -18.32 3.53 4.82
C MET A 31 -18.37 2.23 3.99
N GLY A 32 -18.26 1.06 4.63
CA GLY A 32 -18.28 -0.25 3.98
C GLY A 32 -16.93 -0.89 3.75
N TYR A 33 -15.86 -0.33 4.31
CA TYR A 33 -14.58 -1.04 4.42
C TYR A 33 -14.71 -2.22 5.38
N THR A 34 -14.09 -3.34 5.06
CA THR A 34 -14.06 -4.53 5.92
C THR A 34 -12.64 -4.88 6.37
N GLN A 35 -11.66 -4.19 5.83
CA GLN A 35 -10.25 -4.43 6.06
C GLN A 35 -9.51 -3.12 6.29
N VAL A 36 -8.42 -3.18 7.07
CA VAL A 36 -7.49 -2.05 7.23
C VAL A 36 -6.04 -2.54 7.14
N GLN A 37 -5.19 -1.68 6.58
CA GLN A 37 -3.74 -1.80 6.66
C GLN A 37 -3.22 -0.67 7.54
N THR A 38 -2.43 -0.98 8.56
CA THR A 38 -1.91 0.04 9.47
C THR A 38 -0.75 0.83 8.86
N ALA A 39 -0.53 2.05 9.35
CA ALA A 39 0.54 2.94 8.90
C ALA A 39 1.39 3.41 10.09
N GLY A 40 2.64 2.96 10.15
CA GLY A 40 3.54 3.26 11.26
C GLY A 40 3.23 2.48 12.53
N THR A 41 3.60 3.06 13.66
CA THR A 41 3.37 2.52 15.01
C THR A 41 2.42 3.42 15.78
N TYR A 42 1.59 2.81 16.60
CA TYR A 42 0.60 3.52 17.43
C TYR A 42 0.99 3.38 18.89
N ASP A 43 2.15 3.96 19.28
CA ASP A 43 2.74 3.80 20.62
C ASP A 43 1.88 4.44 21.75
N PHE A 44 0.84 5.20 21.40
CA PHE A 44 -0.10 5.81 22.35
C PHE A 44 -1.23 4.86 22.80
N ILE A 45 -1.36 3.69 22.17
CA ILE A 45 -2.40 2.70 22.48
C ILE A 45 -1.80 1.30 22.58
N ASP A 46 -2.28 0.52 23.54
CA ASP A 46 -1.91 -0.90 23.61
C ASP A 46 -2.39 -1.66 22.36
N PRO A 47 -1.54 -2.47 21.70
CA PRO A 47 -1.91 -3.16 20.48
C PRO A 47 -3.08 -4.14 20.64
N THR A 48 -3.30 -4.68 21.84
CA THR A 48 -4.48 -5.51 22.14
C THR A 48 -5.76 -4.67 22.10
N GLN A 49 -5.71 -3.45 22.65
CA GLN A 49 -6.84 -2.52 22.61
C GLN A 49 -7.10 -2.02 21.20
N PHE A 50 -6.04 -1.70 20.43
CA PHE A 50 -6.15 -1.31 19.03
C PHE A 50 -6.84 -2.40 18.21
N ARG A 51 -6.42 -3.66 18.37
CA ARG A 51 -7.04 -4.81 17.73
C ARG A 51 -8.50 -4.98 18.16
N ALA A 52 -8.80 -4.85 19.46
CA ALA A 52 -10.17 -4.98 19.96
C ALA A 52 -11.12 -3.93 19.37
N PHE A 53 -10.66 -2.72 19.13
CA PHE A 53 -11.48 -1.69 18.45
C PHE A 53 -11.73 -2.03 16.98
N ALA A 54 -10.73 -2.53 16.26
CA ALA A 54 -10.91 -2.98 14.88
C ALA A 54 -11.92 -4.14 14.82
N ASP A 55 -11.78 -5.15 15.70
CA ASP A 55 -12.69 -6.30 15.76
C ASP A 55 -14.13 -5.88 16.11
N ALA A 56 -14.30 -4.95 17.06
CA ALA A 56 -15.62 -4.42 17.44
C ALA A 56 -16.31 -3.67 16.30
N ALA A 57 -15.55 -3.04 15.42
CA ALA A 57 -16.03 -2.39 14.21
C ALA A 57 -16.21 -3.39 13.03
N GLY A 58 -15.86 -4.67 13.18
CA GLY A 58 -15.93 -5.66 12.11
C GLY A 58 -14.82 -5.53 11.07
N LEU A 59 -13.67 -4.92 11.44
CA LEU A 59 -12.54 -4.69 10.55
C LEU A 59 -11.43 -5.71 10.79
N SER A 60 -10.93 -6.34 9.73
CA SER A 60 -9.75 -7.20 9.77
C SER A 60 -8.48 -6.38 9.49
N ILE A 61 -7.43 -6.57 10.26
CA ILE A 61 -6.11 -5.97 9.99
C ILE A 61 -5.36 -6.91 9.04
N VAL A 62 -5.20 -6.50 7.78
CA VAL A 62 -4.67 -7.37 6.71
C VAL A 62 -3.17 -7.20 6.45
N GLY A 63 -2.54 -6.21 7.06
CA GLY A 63 -1.12 -5.94 6.94
C GLY A 63 -0.73 -4.63 7.58
N THR A 64 0.54 -4.31 7.52
CA THR A 64 1.10 -3.09 8.11
C THR A 64 2.04 -2.37 7.15
N HIS A 65 2.19 -1.05 7.33
CA HIS A 65 3.42 -0.35 6.99
C HIS A 65 4.15 -0.07 8.30
N TYR A 66 5.08 -0.93 8.65
CA TYR A 66 5.76 -0.89 9.94
C TYR A 66 7.15 -0.26 9.82
N ASN A 67 7.73 0.18 10.94
CA ASN A 67 9.04 0.80 10.95
C ASN A 67 10.13 -0.25 10.69
N PHE A 68 10.97 -0.04 9.66
CA PHE A 68 12.00 -0.99 9.27
C PHE A 68 13.08 -1.20 10.34
N ASP A 69 13.41 -0.16 11.11
CA ASP A 69 14.39 -0.32 12.19
C ASP A 69 13.86 -1.23 13.30
N ARG A 70 12.56 -1.16 13.63
CA ARG A 70 11.93 -2.12 14.55
C ARG A 70 11.91 -3.53 14.00
N ILE A 71 11.60 -3.70 12.71
CA ILE A 71 11.65 -5.01 12.04
C ILE A 71 13.05 -5.62 12.16
N ARG A 72 14.09 -4.81 12.01
CA ARG A 72 15.49 -5.24 12.05
C ARG A 72 16.00 -5.50 13.47
N ASP A 73 15.72 -4.58 14.39
CA ASP A 73 16.38 -4.50 15.69
C ASP A 73 15.57 -5.18 16.81
N ASP A 74 14.25 -5.36 16.64
CA ASP A 74 13.38 -6.05 17.60
C ASP A 74 12.47 -7.09 16.90
N ILE A 75 13.10 -8.18 16.46
CA ILE A 75 12.43 -9.25 15.73
C ILE A 75 11.30 -9.90 16.55
N GLU A 76 11.57 -10.24 17.81
CA GLU A 76 10.59 -10.87 18.69
C GLU A 76 9.42 -9.92 19.05
N GLY A 77 9.71 -8.66 19.31
CA GLY A 77 8.69 -7.63 19.56
C GLY A 77 7.84 -7.40 18.32
N THR A 78 8.45 -7.34 17.14
CA THR A 78 7.74 -7.22 15.85
C THR A 78 6.80 -8.40 15.62
N MET A 79 7.25 -9.64 15.81
CA MET A 79 6.41 -10.83 15.67
C MET A 79 5.25 -10.83 16.67
N ARG A 80 5.53 -10.51 17.93
CA ARG A 80 4.50 -10.41 18.98
C ARG A 80 3.45 -9.35 18.64
N TYR A 81 3.88 -8.18 18.19
CA TYR A 81 2.99 -7.10 17.77
C TYR A 81 2.05 -7.55 16.64
N HIS A 82 2.58 -8.17 15.59
CA HIS A 82 1.78 -8.63 14.45
C HIS A 82 0.86 -9.81 14.81
N ARG A 83 1.28 -10.72 15.73
CA ARG A 83 0.39 -11.75 16.27
C ARG A 83 -0.80 -11.16 17.03
N ILE A 84 -0.58 -10.10 17.82
CA ILE A 84 -1.66 -9.38 18.51
C ILE A 84 -2.60 -8.73 17.50
N LEU A 85 -2.07 -8.07 16.48
CA LEU A 85 -2.88 -7.48 15.42
C LEU A 85 -3.62 -8.53 14.57
N GLY A 86 -3.20 -9.78 14.59
CA GLY A 86 -3.82 -10.88 13.85
C GLY A 86 -3.49 -10.89 12.36
N THR A 87 -2.35 -10.31 11.98
CA THR A 87 -1.85 -10.32 10.61
C THR A 87 -0.46 -10.95 10.53
N ASN A 88 -0.16 -11.61 9.43
CA ASN A 88 1.18 -12.11 9.12
C ASN A 88 1.90 -11.28 8.03
N GLU A 89 1.28 -10.21 7.55
CA GLU A 89 1.85 -9.30 6.56
C GLU A 89 2.60 -8.15 7.26
N ILE A 90 3.93 -8.21 7.24
CA ILE A 90 4.82 -7.18 7.78
C ILE A 90 5.34 -6.35 6.61
N GLY A 91 4.66 -5.26 6.29
CA GLY A 91 5.06 -4.36 5.20
C GLY A 91 5.91 -3.20 5.68
N ILE A 92 6.68 -2.64 4.75
CA ILE A 92 7.31 -1.32 4.90
C ILE A 92 6.77 -0.38 3.83
N GLY A 93 6.55 0.88 4.20
CA GLY A 93 6.05 1.91 3.28
C GLY A 93 7.10 2.49 2.32
N GLY A 94 8.24 1.84 2.21
CA GLY A 94 9.40 2.24 1.42
C GLY A 94 10.66 2.39 2.27
N TYR A 95 11.80 2.45 1.61
CA TYR A 95 13.09 2.64 2.27
C TYR A 95 14.05 3.46 1.40
N ALA A 96 14.70 4.46 2.00
CA ALA A 96 15.64 5.33 1.30
C ALA A 96 16.94 4.59 1.00
N THR A 97 17.29 4.49 -0.27
CA THR A 97 18.55 3.90 -0.74
C THR A 97 19.20 4.86 -1.72
N PRO A 98 19.88 5.92 -1.22
CA PRO A 98 20.40 6.99 -2.07
C PRO A 98 21.54 6.54 -2.98
N THR A 99 22.29 5.50 -2.61
CA THR A 99 23.36 4.90 -3.42
C THR A 99 23.04 3.45 -3.77
N PHE A 100 23.73 2.93 -4.79
CA PHE A 100 23.61 1.52 -5.16
C PHE A 100 24.12 0.58 -4.04
N GLU A 101 25.14 0.99 -3.30
CA GLU A 101 25.61 0.22 -2.14
C GLU A 101 24.55 0.18 -1.01
N ASP A 102 23.81 1.28 -0.79
CA ASP A 102 22.69 1.28 0.16
C ASP A 102 21.58 0.33 -0.28
N LEU A 103 21.28 0.30 -1.58
CA LEU A 103 20.28 -0.62 -2.13
C LEU A 103 20.70 -2.08 -1.93
N LYS A 104 21.94 -2.44 -2.22
CA LYS A 104 22.45 -3.81 -2.00
C LYS A 104 22.42 -4.20 -0.52
N ARG A 105 22.82 -3.29 0.38
CA ARG A 105 22.75 -3.55 1.82
C ARG A 105 21.32 -3.75 2.30
N PHE A 106 20.40 -2.91 1.83
CA PHE A 106 18.98 -3.04 2.14
C PHE A 106 18.44 -4.40 1.67
N ILE A 107 18.69 -4.80 0.43
CA ILE A 107 18.24 -6.07 -0.14
C ILE A 107 18.77 -7.27 0.66
N ALA A 108 20.08 -7.26 0.96
CA ALA A 108 20.70 -8.33 1.74
C ALA A 108 20.07 -8.44 3.12
N GLU A 109 19.81 -7.32 3.79
CA GLU A 109 19.18 -7.31 5.11
C GLU A 109 17.69 -7.69 5.03
N PHE A 110 16.96 -7.22 4.02
CA PHE A 110 15.55 -7.57 3.83
C PHE A 110 15.37 -9.06 3.57
N ASN A 111 16.23 -9.69 2.76
CA ASN A 111 16.24 -11.13 2.52
C ASN A 111 16.59 -11.92 3.79
N ARG A 112 17.61 -11.46 4.55
CA ARG A 112 17.97 -12.08 5.83
C ARG A 112 16.80 -12.08 6.81
N LEU A 113 16.13 -10.94 6.96
CA LEU A 113 14.96 -10.78 7.82
C LEU A 113 13.78 -11.61 7.29
N GLY A 114 13.53 -11.58 5.98
CA GLY A 114 12.48 -12.39 5.33
C GLY A 114 12.61 -13.86 5.67
N ALA A 115 13.83 -14.40 5.59
CA ALA A 115 14.11 -15.81 5.94
C ALA A 115 13.87 -16.13 7.43
N ILE A 116 14.06 -15.15 8.32
CA ILE A 116 13.78 -15.33 9.77
C ILE A 116 12.26 -15.31 10.00
N TYR A 117 11.58 -14.29 9.49
CA TYR A 117 10.15 -14.10 9.67
C TYR A 117 9.32 -15.21 9.02
N ALA A 118 9.76 -15.72 7.85
CA ALA A 118 9.08 -16.81 7.16
C ALA A 118 9.03 -18.12 7.95
N LYS A 119 10.03 -18.42 8.79
CA LYS A 119 10.04 -19.60 9.68
C LYS A 119 8.91 -19.57 10.70
N GLU A 120 8.45 -18.37 11.04
CA GLU A 120 7.38 -18.11 12.01
C GLU A 120 6.03 -17.81 11.32
N GLY A 121 5.95 -18.01 9.99
CA GLY A 121 4.73 -17.83 9.20
C GLY A 121 4.42 -16.39 8.80
N PHE A 122 5.36 -15.46 8.96
CA PHE A 122 5.22 -14.08 8.50
C PHE A 122 5.82 -13.89 7.11
N VAL A 123 5.38 -12.85 6.42
CA VAL A 123 5.91 -12.42 5.11
C VAL A 123 6.32 -10.97 5.20
N LEU A 124 7.54 -10.64 4.75
CA LEU A 124 7.96 -9.25 4.58
C LEU A 124 7.51 -8.72 3.22
N SER A 125 6.89 -7.54 3.19
CA SER A 125 6.46 -6.89 1.96
C SER A 125 7.07 -5.50 1.78
N TYR A 126 7.43 -5.21 0.54
CA TYR A 126 7.98 -3.91 0.12
C TYR A 126 6.93 -3.12 -0.66
N HIS A 127 6.61 -1.91 -0.21
CA HIS A 127 5.73 -1.00 -0.93
C HIS A 127 6.53 -0.08 -1.85
N ASN A 128 6.09 0.06 -3.10
CA ASN A 128 6.73 0.91 -4.09
C ASN A 128 6.09 2.29 -4.21
N HIS A 129 6.93 3.24 -4.61
CA HIS A 129 6.54 4.54 -5.16
C HIS A 129 7.01 4.67 -6.60
N SER A 130 6.75 5.80 -7.25
CA SER A 130 7.25 6.04 -8.61
C SER A 130 8.78 6.13 -8.70
N GLY A 131 9.43 6.52 -7.59
CA GLY A 131 10.89 6.64 -7.54
C GLY A 131 11.64 5.33 -7.78
N GLU A 132 11.05 4.18 -7.43
CA GLU A 132 11.64 2.87 -7.67
C GLU A 132 11.72 2.51 -9.17
N PHE A 133 10.90 3.12 -9.99
CA PHE A 133 10.93 2.93 -11.45
C PHE A 133 11.97 3.84 -12.15
N SER A 134 12.70 4.66 -11.40
CA SER A 134 13.78 5.48 -11.94
C SER A 134 15.02 4.64 -12.30
N ARG A 135 15.76 5.08 -13.33
CA ARG A 135 17.02 4.48 -13.76
C ARG A 135 18.21 5.26 -13.15
N GLN A 136 18.17 5.50 -11.86
CA GLN A 136 19.16 6.33 -11.17
C GLN A 136 20.53 5.64 -10.98
N PHE A 137 20.56 4.30 -11.02
CA PHE A 137 21.79 3.53 -10.78
C PHE A 137 22.34 3.00 -12.11
N ARG A 138 23.53 3.49 -12.49
CA ARG A 138 24.21 3.06 -13.72
C ARG A 138 24.75 1.64 -13.63
N GLU A 139 24.99 1.14 -12.43
CA GLU A 139 25.52 -0.18 -12.11
C GLU A 139 24.57 -1.33 -12.51
N ILE A 140 23.29 -1.05 -12.65
CA ILE A 140 22.25 -2.02 -13.05
C ILE A 140 21.78 -1.77 -14.48
N GLU A 141 22.70 -1.83 -15.43
CA GLU A 141 22.50 -1.51 -16.84
C GLU A 141 21.08 -1.83 -17.39
N GLY A 142 20.39 -0.79 -17.87
CA GLY A 142 19.09 -0.93 -18.52
C GLY A 142 17.91 -1.21 -17.58
N LYS A 143 18.11 -1.50 -16.30
CA LYS A 143 17.06 -1.76 -15.31
C LYS A 143 16.75 -0.51 -14.48
N CYS A 144 15.52 -0.40 -14.00
CA CYS A 144 15.18 0.53 -12.93
C CYS A 144 15.42 -0.12 -11.55
N LYS A 145 15.36 0.69 -10.48
CA LYS A 145 15.50 0.18 -9.10
C LYS A 145 14.45 -0.90 -8.79
N PHE A 146 13.21 -0.73 -9.26
CA PHE A 146 12.15 -1.71 -9.04
C PHE A 146 12.47 -3.07 -9.68
N ASP A 147 12.99 -3.07 -10.92
CA ASP A 147 13.42 -4.31 -11.58
C ASP A 147 14.50 -5.02 -10.78
N TYR A 148 15.47 -4.27 -10.25
CA TYR A 148 16.52 -4.83 -9.42
C TYR A 148 15.98 -5.40 -8.10
N LEU A 149 15.04 -4.70 -7.44
CA LEU A 149 14.35 -5.24 -6.27
C LEU A 149 13.60 -6.54 -6.58
N VAL A 150 12.92 -6.60 -7.72
CA VAL A 150 12.19 -7.82 -8.15
C VAL A 150 13.14 -9.01 -8.37
N ASP A 151 14.30 -8.75 -8.95
CA ASP A 151 15.27 -9.80 -9.28
C ASP A 151 16.03 -10.30 -8.03
N GLU A 152 16.33 -9.43 -7.07
CA GLU A 152 17.23 -9.71 -5.96
C GLU A 152 16.51 -10.04 -4.63
N LEU A 153 15.24 -9.64 -4.47
CA LEU A 153 14.46 -10.02 -3.30
C LEU A 153 13.99 -11.48 -3.42
N ASP A 154 14.26 -12.26 -2.37
CA ASP A 154 13.92 -13.70 -2.33
C ASP A 154 12.40 -13.91 -2.46
N PRO A 155 11.92 -14.49 -3.58
CA PRO A 155 10.50 -14.68 -3.83
C PRO A 155 9.82 -15.68 -2.90
N THR A 156 10.58 -16.44 -2.13
CA THR A 156 10.05 -17.45 -1.20
C THR A 156 9.74 -16.90 0.18
N THR A 157 10.35 -15.76 0.54
CA THR A 157 10.26 -15.16 1.89
C THR A 157 9.82 -13.72 1.90
N THR A 158 9.78 -13.08 0.72
CA THR A 158 9.38 -11.67 0.57
C THR A 158 8.32 -11.51 -0.50
N CYS A 159 7.51 -10.45 -0.40
CA CYS A 159 6.54 -10.08 -1.40
C CYS A 159 6.49 -8.56 -1.61
N PHE A 160 5.60 -8.12 -2.47
CA PHE A 160 5.34 -6.71 -2.73
C PHE A 160 3.95 -6.30 -2.24
N ASN A 161 3.88 -5.10 -1.74
CA ASN A 161 2.68 -4.31 -1.62
C ASN A 161 2.69 -3.32 -2.79
N LEU A 162 2.08 -3.72 -3.92
CA LEU A 162 2.15 -2.94 -5.15
C LEU A 162 1.17 -1.76 -5.08
N ASP A 163 1.67 -0.56 -5.37
CA ASP A 163 0.81 0.62 -5.56
C ASP A 163 0.55 0.86 -7.05
N ALA A 164 -0.74 0.77 -7.41
CA ALA A 164 -1.16 0.92 -8.79
C ALA A 164 -0.93 2.35 -9.33
N ALA A 165 -1.21 3.39 -8.52
CA ALA A 165 -1.04 4.78 -8.95
C ALA A 165 0.42 5.16 -9.12
N TRP A 166 1.28 4.78 -8.20
CA TRP A 166 2.71 5.06 -8.32
C TRP A 166 3.34 4.33 -9.51
N THR A 167 2.89 3.11 -9.81
CA THR A 167 3.29 2.37 -11.01
C THR A 167 2.84 3.10 -12.28
N GLN A 168 1.57 3.53 -12.33
CA GLN A 168 1.01 4.29 -13.46
C GLN A 168 1.70 5.64 -13.65
N LEU A 169 1.97 6.39 -12.57
CA LEU A 169 2.67 7.68 -12.61
C LEU A 169 4.12 7.56 -13.12
N ALA A 170 4.74 6.41 -12.92
CA ALA A 170 6.04 6.09 -13.51
C ALA A 170 5.98 5.75 -15.00
N GLY A 171 4.79 5.73 -15.61
CA GLY A 171 4.59 5.36 -17.02
C GLY A 171 4.68 3.87 -17.29
N VAL A 172 4.48 3.04 -16.27
CA VAL A 172 4.56 1.57 -16.35
C VAL A 172 3.16 0.97 -16.37
N ASP A 173 2.93 -0.04 -17.21
CA ASP A 173 1.65 -0.76 -17.28
C ASP A 173 1.43 -1.56 -15.99
N VAL A 174 0.38 -1.18 -15.25
CA VAL A 174 0.03 -1.79 -13.96
C VAL A 174 -0.32 -3.27 -14.11
N ARG A 175 -1.09 -3.64 -15.12
CA ARG A 175 -1.53 -5.03 -15.35
C ARG A 175 -0.36 -5.92 -15.72
N ALA A 176 0.49 -5.46 -16.65
CA ALA A 176 1.71 -6.19 -17.00
C ALA A 176 2.64 -6.37 -15.80
N THR A 177 2.72 -5.38 -14.91
CA THR A 177 3.46 -5.48 -13.65
C THR A 177 2.86 -6.52 -12.71
N ILE A 178 1.53 -6.55 -12.55
CA ILE A 178 0.82 -7.55 -11.74
C ILE A 178 1.06 -8.96 -12.30
N GLU A 179 0.94 -9.13 -13.62
CA GLU A 179 1.18 -10.42 -14.28
C GLU A 179 2.62 -10.92 -14.11
N ARG A 180 3.59 -10.04 -14.26
CA ARG A 180 5.02 -10.32 -14.03
C ARG A 180 5.30 -10.76 -12.60
N LEU A 181 4.60 -10.17 -11.62
CA LEU A 181 4.76 -10.44 -10.19
C LEU A 181 3.73 -11.46 -9.66
N ARG A 182 3.15 -12.29 -10.52
CA ARG A 182 2.19 -13.33 -10.13
C ARG A 182 2.66 -14.13 -8.93
N GLY A 183 1.84 -14.16 -7.87
CA GLY A 183 2.14 -14.85 -6.61
C GLY A 183 3.12 -14.12 -5.69
N ARG A 184 3.59 -12.93 -6.07
CA ARG A 184 4.51 -12.09 -5.28
C ARG A 184 3.89 -10.79 -4.78
N ILE A 185 2.60 -10.56 -4.99
CA ILE A 185 1.87 -9.40 -4.48
C ILE A 185 0.78 -9.93 -3.57
N ASN A 186 0.81 -9.58 -2.30
CA ASN A 186 -0.26 -9.92 -1.35
C ASN A 186 -1.29 -8.79 -1.24
N ILE A 187 -0.83 -7.54 -1.24
CA ILE A 187 -1.66 -6.34 -1.14
C ILE A 187 -1.47 -5.47 -2.38
N LEU A 188 -2.56 -5.03 -2.98
CA LEU A 188 -2.58 -4.03 -4.04
C LEU A 188 -3.21 -2.75 -3.51
N HIS A 189 -2.47 -1.65 -3.56
CA HIS A 189 -3.05 -0.34 -3.26
C HIS A 189 -3.88 0.16 -4.44
N LEU A 190 -5.15 0.42 -4.15
CA LEU A 190 -6.07 1.12 -5.03
C LEU A 190 -5.95 2.62 -4.76
N LYS A 191 -5.32 3.30 -5.67
CA LYS A 191 -5.12 4.75 -5.68
C LYS A 191 -5.26 5.20 -7.11
N ASP A 192 -6.05 6.22 -7.39
CA ASP A 192 -6.32 6.65 -8.77
C ASP A 192 -5.37 7.77 -9.22
N VAL A 193 -5.28 7.93 -10.52
CA VAL A 193 -4.49 8.97 -11.18
C VAL A 193 -5.38 9.69 -12.18
N GLU A 194 -5.48 11.00 -12.02
CA GLU A 194 -6.03 11.89 -13.05
C GLU A 194 -4.90 12.27 -14.02
N ALA A 195 -5.07 11.94 -15.28
CA ALA A 195 -4.13 12.35 -16.33
C ALA A 195 -4.12 13.87 -16.49
N ASP A 196 -2.96 14.42 -16.81
CA ASP A 196 -2.89 15.81 -17.27
C ASP A 196 -3.50 15.91 -18.67
N VAL A 197 -4.58 16.66 -18.78
CA VAL A 197 -5.18 17.01 -20.08
C VAL A 197 -4.86 18.49 -20.34
N PRO A 198 -3.83 18.78 -21.13
CA PRO A 198 -3.50 20.15 -21.45
C PRO A 198 -4.67 20.86 -22.14
N TYR A 199 -4.93 22.10 -21.77
CA TYR A 199 -5.98 22.92 -22.39
C TYR A 199 -5.48 24.33 -22.68
N MET A 200 -6.11 24.98 -23.66
CA MET A 200 -5.80 26.36 -24.02
C MET A 200 -6.62 27.31 -23.13
N HIS A 201 -5.95 28.31 -22.55
CA HIS A 201 -6.57 29.45 -21.93
C HIS A 201 -6.09 30.71 -22.69
N GLY A 202 -6.91 31.20 -23.60
CA GLY A 202 -6.46 32.16 -24.62
C GLY A 202 -5.37 31.51 -25.50
N ASP A 203 -4.23 32.18 -25.65
CA ASP A 203 -3.07 31.68 -26.38
C ASP A 203 -2.08 30.89 -25.52
N THR A 204 -2.41 30.65 -24.23
CA THR A 204 -1.51 29.96 -23.31
C THR A 204 -1.93 28.51 -23.13
N LEU A 205 -1.00 27.56 -23.40
CA LEU A 205 -1.16 26.16 -23.08
C LEU A 205 -0.97 25.96 -21.56
N VAL A 206 -2.02 25.50 -20.90
CA VAL A 206 -2.00 25.19 -19.46
C VAL A 206 -1.84 23.68 -19.27
N THR A 207 -0.83 23.30 -18.50
CA THR A 207 -0.60 21.91 -18.06
C THR A 207 -0.45 21.90 -16.55
N ARG A 208 -0.94 20.84 -15.88
CA ARG A 208 -0.86 20.70 -14.42
C ARG A 208 -0.03 19.51 -13.99
N GLY A 209 0.32 18.63 -14.92
CA GLY A 209 0.87 17.33 -14.65
C GLY A 209 -0.16 16.31 -14.12
N PRO A 210 0.10 15.02 -14.26
CA PRO A 210 -0.77 13.98 -13.70
C PRO A 210 -0.76 14.07 -12.17
N ARG A 211 -1.89 13.78 -11.55
CA ARG A 211 -2.04 13.83 -10.09
C ARG A 211 -2.79 12.61 -9.55
N ARG A 212 -2.49 12.28 -8.32
CA ARG A 212 -3.26 11.30 -7.55
C ARG A 212 -4.60 11.90 -7.16
N ILE A 213 -5.62 11.06 -7.12
CA ILE A 213 -6.99 11.47 -6.79
C ILE A 213 -7.72 10.25 -6.20
N GLU A 214 -8.90 10.46 -5.64
CA GLU A 214 -9.75 9.40 -5.09
C GLU A 214 -10.10 8.35 -6.14
N VAL A 215 -10.23 7.09 -5.71
CA VAL A 215 -10.56 5.96 -6.58
C VAL A 215 -11.89 6.21 -7.30
N GLY A 216 -11.86 6.09 -8.63
CA GLY A 216 -13.00 6.33 -9.52
C GLY A 216 -13.15 7.78 -10.01
N ARG A 217 -12.25 8.67 -9.63
CA ARG A 217 -12.25 10.06 -10.12
C ARG A 217 -11.13 10.33 -11.13
N GLY A 218 -10.25 9.37 -11.34
CA GLY A 218 -9.15 9.45 -12.30
C GLY A 218 -9.41 8.65 -13.57
N ASN A 219 -8.35 8.15 -14.14
CA ASN A 219 -8.33 7.51 -15.45
C ASN A 219 -7.92 6.03 -15.42
N MET A 220 -7.72 5.45 -14.23
CA MET A 220 -7.27 4.07 -14.12
C MET A 220 -8.41 3.08 -14.34
N ASN A 221 -8.16 2.01 -15.08
CA ASN A 221 -9.14 0.95 -15.31
C ASN A 221 -9.11 -0.08 -14.16
N PHE A 222 -9.74 0.27 -13.03
CA PHE A 222 -9.76 -0.60 -11.85
C PHE A 222 -10.44 -1.95 -12.08
N ARG A 223 -11.44 -2.05 -12.98
CA ARG A 223 -12.07 -3.35 -13.29
C ARG A 223 -11.04 -4.34 -13.81
N ASP A 224 -10.21 -3.91 -14.76
CA ASP A 224 -9.19 -4.78 -15.34
C ASP A 224 -8.01 -5.00 -14.39
N ILE A 225 -7.61 -3.98 -13.61
CA ILE A 225 -6.55 -4.09 -12.60
C ILE A 225 -6.95 -5.12 -11.53
N ILE A 226 -8.15 -5.01 -10.96
CA ILE A 226 -8.66 -5.93 -9.93
C ILE A 226 -8.79 -7.34 -10.48
N ARG A 227 -9.41 -7.51 -11.66
CA ARG A 227 -9.55 -8.82 -12.32
C ARG A 227 -8.19 -9.49 -12.56
N THR A 228 -7.21 -8.72 -13.03
CA THR A 228 -5.84 -9.21 -13.23
C THR A 228 -5.20 -9.58 -11.89
N GLY A 229 -5.40 -8.76 -10.85
CA GLY A 229 -4.91 -9.01 -9.51
C GLY A 229 -5.45 -10.31 -8.92
N GLU A 230 -6.77 -10.52 -9.00
CA GLU A 230 -7.43 -11.76 -8.55
C GLU A 230 -6.89 -12.99 -9.30
N ALA A 231 -6.78 -12.90 -10.63
CA ALA A 231 -6.23 -13.96 -11.46
C ALA A 231 -4.73 -14.25 -11.17
N CYS A 232 -4.00 -13.28 -10.59
CA CYS A 232 -2.60 -13.42 -10.18
C CYS A 232 -2.42 -13.77 -8.71
N GLY A 233 -3.51 -13.93 -7.94
CA GLY A 233 -3.48 -14.38 -6.55
C GLY A 233 -3.30 -13.28 -5.52
N ILE A 234 -3.58 -12.01 -5.87
CA ILE A 234 -3.59 -10.91 -4.91
C ILE A 234 -4.71 -11.13 -3.89
N LYS A 235 -4.39 -11.03 -2.60
CA LYS A 235 -5.31 -11.35 -1.51
C LYS A 235 -6.14 -10.15 -1.07
N TYR A 236 -5.51 -8.95 -1.05
CA TYR A 236 -6.12 -7.77 -0.47
C TYR A 236 -6.01 -6.58 -1.42
N PHE A 237 -7.13 -5.87 -1.55
CA PHE A 237 -7.24 -4.63 -2.33
C PHE A 237 -7.53 -3.50 -1.35
N VAL A 238 -6.58 -2.57 -1.23
CA VAL A 238 -6.57 -1.58 -0.14
C VAL A 238 -6.49 -0.17 -0.72
N VAL A 239 -7.49 0.66 -0.43
CA VAL A 239 -7.49 2.08 -0.82
C VAL A 239 -6.40 2.82 -0.06
N GLU A 240 -5.64 3.67 -0.75
CA GLU A 240 -4.72 4.63 -0.14
C GLU A 240 -4.86 6.00 -0.81
N ASP A 241 -5.60 6.90 -0.17
CA ASP A 241 -5.75 8.28 -0.61
C ASP A 241 -4.75 9.18 0.11
N GLU A 242 -3.99 9.98 -0.62
CA GLU A 242 -2.99 10.91 -0.06
C GLU A 242 -3.22 12.36 -0.51
N VAL A 243 -4.07 12.55 -1.52
CA VAL A 243 -4.49 13.85 -2.02
C VAL A 243 -6.01 13.90 -1.90
N TYR A 244 -6.49 14.90 -1.21
CA TYR A 244 -7.91 15.01 -0.88
C TYR A 244 -8.53 16.12 -1.71
N SER A 245 -9.35 15.78 -2.71
CA SER A 245 -9.99 16.78 -3.57
C SER A 245 -10.96 17.68 -2.82
N THR A 246 -11.53 17.18 -1.72
CA THR A 246 -12.40 17.95 -0.82
C THR A 246 -11.63 18.74 0.24
N GLY A 247 -10.34 18.46 0.43
CA GLY A 247 -9.53 18.96 1.54
C GLY A 247 -9.77 18.24 2.88
N VAL A 248 -10.69 17.25 2.92
CA VAL A 248 -11.06 16.48 4.12
C VAL A 248 -10.78 15.00 3.90
N PRO A 249 -9.79 14.39 4.58
CA PRO A 249 -9.39 13.00 4.38
C PRO A 249 -10.54 12.00 4.47
N MET A 250 -11.39 12.11 5.49
CA MET A 250 -12.53 11.21 5.69
C MET A 250 -13.57 11.28 4.56
N GLU A 251 -13.77 12.44 3.94
CA GLU A 251 -14.67 12.57 2.79
C GLU A 251 -14.06 11.91 1.56
N SER A 252 -12.76 12.07 1.32
CA SER A 252 -12.06 11.45 0.20
C SER A 252 -12.12 9.93 0.27
N VAL A 253 -11.82 9.33 1.43
CA VAL A 253 -11.93 7.87 1.57
C VAL A 253 -13.37 7.36 1.47
N ALA A 254 -14.37 8.18 1.88
CA ALA A 254 -15.79 7.85 1.68
C ALA A 254 -16.18 7.88 0.20
N MET A 255 -15.64 8.81 -0.58
CA MET A 255 -15.87 8.87 -2.04
C MET A 255 -15.28 7.64 -2.75
N SER A 256 -14.05 7.25 -2.42
CA SER A 256 -13.41 6.03 -2.91
C SER A 256 -14.25 4.79 -2.57
N ALA A 257 -14.73 4.69 -1.33
CA ALA A 257 -15.60 3.59 -0.89
C ALA A 257 -16.92 3.52 -1.67
N SER A 258 -17.59 4.66 -1.89
CA SER A 258 -18.85 4.71 -2.67
C SER A 258 -18.63 4.19 -4.09
N TYR A 259 -17.61 4.68 -4.78
CA TYR A 259 -17.31 4.21 -6.13
C TYR A 259 -17.02 2.71 -6.18
N ILE A 260 -16.23 2.19 -5.23
CA ILE A 260 -15.91 0.76 -5.17
C ILE A 260 -17.17 -0.06 -4.98
N LYS A 261 -18.05 0.31 -4.04
CA LYS A 261 -19.31 -0.40 -3.78
C LYS A 261 -20.24 -0.41 -4.97
N GLU A 262 -20.35 0.72 -5.67
CA GLU A 262 -21.29 0.87 -6.78
C GLU A 262 -20.79 0.25 -8.09
N SER A 263 -19.45 0.17 -8.27
CA SER A 263 -18.88 -0.11 -9.58
C SER A 263 -17.93 -1.30 -9.64
N LEU A 264 -17.32 -1.70 -8.52
CA LEU A 264 -16.22 -2.67 -8.53
C LEU A 264 -16.48 -3.92 -7.66
N LEU A 265 -17.38 -3.86 -6.66
CA LEU A 265 -17.77 -5.04 -5.92
C LEU A 265 -18.59 -5.98 -6.79
N GLU A 266 -18.36 -7.28 -6.62
CA GLU A 266 -19.23 -8.32 -7.16
C GLU A 266 -20.44 -8.48 -6.25
N ALA A 267 -21.61 -8.65 -6.87
CA ALA A 267 -22.88 -8.89 -6.16
C ALA A 267 -22.89 -10.26 -5.45
#